data_3de605b1e0b1447359409cbd296d4bbb
#
_entry.id   3de605b1e0b1447359409cbd296d4bbb
#
_cell.length_a   1.000
_cell.length_b   1.000
_cell.length_c   1.000
_cell.angle_alpha   90.00
_cell.angle_beta   90.00
_cell.angle_gamma   90.00
#
_symmetry.space_group_name_H-M   'P 1'
#
loop_
_entity.id
_entity.type
_entity.pdbx_description
1 polymer ?
#
loop_
_entity_poly.entity_id
_entity_poly.type
_entity_poly.pdbx_seq_one_letter_code
_entity_poly.pdbx_strand_id
1 'polypeptide(L)'
;DLDEVFLNPDGYVLLTGFGRFPTYFKGLFDQAGVKMQVFRVGTYKSFVEPYTRSDMSPEDREATRLYLDAAWQAYQADIASARPQAGRQLARYVAEAPELLAAAGGDTAQMALSAGFVSAGLAAGAC
;
A
#
# COMPACT_ATOMS: atom_id res chain seq x y z
N ASP A 1 -19.79 -5.89 9.61
CA ASP A 1 -18.96 -6.92 10.27
C ASP A 1 -19.26 -8.26 9.63
N LEU A 2 -18.26 -8.86 8.98
CA LEU A 2 -18.37 -10.21 8.43
C LEU A 2 -17.74 -11.16 9.43
N ASP A 3 -18.53 -12.04 10.01
CA ASP A 3 -18.07 -13.04 10.97
C ASP A 3 -17.11 -14.04 10.31
N GLU A 4 -17.34 -14.34 9.03
CA GLU A 4 -16.54 -15.27 8.25
C GLU A 4 -16.10 -14.63 6.92
N VAL A 5 -14.85 -14.86 6.53
CA VAL A 5 -14.28 -14.47 5.24
C VAL A 5 -13.67 -15.71 4.61
N PHE A 6 -14.14 -16.02 3.41
CA PHE A 6 -13.67 -17.15 2.61
C PHE A 6 -12.78 -16.65 1.47
N LEU A 7 -11.72 -17.38 1.19
CA LEU A 7 -10.82 -17.10 0.10
C LEU A 7 -10.79 -18.25 -0.90
N ASN A 8 -10.84 -17.93 -2.19
CA ASN A 8 -10.67 -18.91 -3.26
C ASN A 8 -9.24 -19.51 -3.17
N PRO A 9 -9.01 -20.80 -3.52
CA PRO A 9 -7.67 -21.39 -3.54
C PRO A 9 -6.62 -20.60 -4.31
N ASP A 10 -7.03 -19.94 -5.41
CA ASP A 10 -6.15 -19.08 -6.20
C ASP A 10 -6.15 -17.61 -5.72
N GLY A 11 -6.81 -17.34 -4.60
CA GLY A 11 -6.93 -16.00 -4.03
C GLY A 11 -5.70 -15.60 -3.21
N TYR A 12 -5.62 -14.30 -2.92
CA TYR A 12 -4.57 -13.75 -2.06
C TYR A 12 -5.09 -12.54 -1.26
N VAL A 13 -4.42 -12.26 -0.15
CA VAL A 13 -4.58 -11.02 0.61
C VAL A 13 -3.31 -10.20 0.40
N LEU A 14 -3.39 -9.11 -0.37
CA LEU A 14 -2.26 -8.25 -0.67
C LEU A 14 -2.22 -7.06 0.29
N LEU A 15 -1.20 -7.02 1.14
CA LEU A 15 -0.94 -5.94 2.09
C LEU A 15 0.48 -5.42 1.87
N THR A 16 0.60 -4.32 1.15
CA THR A 16 1.91 -3.73 0.77
C THR A 16 2.14 -2.35 1.39
N GLY A 17 1.23 -1.88 2.24
CA GLY A 17 1.23 -0.49 2.72
C GLY A 17 0.70 0.50 1.68
N PHE A 18 0.81 1.78 2.00
CA PHE A 18 0.40 2.86 1.11
C PHE A 18 1.61 3.57 0.50
N GLY A 19 1.50 3.93 -0.78
CA GLY A 19 2.54 4.66 -1.50
C GLY A 19 1.95 5.74 -2.39
N ARG A 20 2.71 6.81 -2.64
CA ARG A 20 2.40 7.84 -3.62
C ARG A 20 3.55 7.95 -4.62
N PHE A 21 3.24 7.76 -5.89
CA PHE A 21 4.21 7.75 -7.00
C PHE A 21 3.82 8.81 -8.04
N PRO A 22 4.12 10.11 -7.79
CA PRO A 22 3.80 11.17 -8.74
C PRO A 22 4.66 11.04 -10.00
N THR A 23 4.07 11.35 -11.15
CA THR A 23 4.79 11.44 -12.41
C THR A 23 5.33 12.85 -12.60
N TYR A 24 6.61 13.00 -12.96
CA TYR A 24 7.28 14.26 -13.19
C TYR A 24 7.51 14.49 -14.68
N PHE A 25 7.06 15.63 -15.18
CA PHE A 25 7.10 16.00 -16.61
C PHE A 25 8.19 16.99 -16.98
N LYS A 26 8.98 17.46 -16.00
CA LYS A 26 10.03 18.46 -16.22
C LYS A 26 10.98 18.05 -17.35
N GLY A 27 11.45 16.81 -17.35
CA GLY A 27 12.34 16.30 -18.41
C GLY A 27 11.73 16.35 -19.81
N LEU A 28 10.43 16.07 -19.93
CA LEU A 28 9.70 16.18 -21.20
C LEU A 28 9.59 17.63 -21.67
N PHE A 29 9.28 18.56 -20.76
CA PHE A 29 9.19 19.98 -21.07
C PHE A 29 10.55 20.58 -21.45
N ASP A 30 11.63 20.18 -20.76
CA ASP A 30 12.99 20.61 -21.10
C ASP A 30 13.36 20.16 -22.53
N GLN A 31 13.02 18.92 -22.92
CA GLN A 31 13.25 18.40 -24.28
C GLN A 31 12.41 19.12 -25.34
N ALA A 32 11.18 19.47 -25.00
CA ALA A 32 10.28 20.20 -25.89
C ALA A 32 10.55 21.71 -25.94
N GLY A 33 11.51 22.22 -25.16
CA GLY A 33 11.81 23.66 -25.08
C GLY A 33 10.74 24.48 -24.37
N VAL A 34 9.83 23.84 -23.62
CA VAL A 34 8.75 24.50 -22.88
C VAL A 34 9.24 24.92 -21.50
N LYS A 35 9.15 26.23 -21.20
CA LYS A 35 9.48 26.78 -19.89
C LYS A 35 8.22 27.05 -19.09
N MET A 36 8.04 26.33 -17.98
CA MET A 36 6.96 26.57 -17.05
C MET A 36 7.31 27.73 -16.12
N GLN A 37 6.47 28.77 -16.12
CA GLN A 37 6.56 29.88 -15.16
C GLN A 37 5.55 29.65 -14.05
N VAL A 38 6.03 29.50 -12.81
CA VAL A 38 5.19 29.18 -11.66
C VAL A 38 5.26 30.30 -10.64
N PHE A 39 4.10 30.85 -10.29
CA PHE A 39 3.93 31.75 -9.16
C PHE A 39 3.44 30.96 -7.96
N ARG A 40 4.33 30.71 -7.01
CA ARG A 40 4.06 29.87 -5.83
C ARG A 40 4.11 30.72 -4.57
N VAL A 41 3.05 30.59 -3.74
CA VAL A 41 2.99 31.16 -2.40
C VAL A 41 2.78 30.01 -1.40
N GLY A 42 3.73 29.81 -0.49
CA GLY A 42 3.72 28.77 0.54
C GLY A 42 4.63 27.57 0.25
N THR A 43 5.32 27.10 1.28
CA THR A 43 6.37 26.07 1.21
C THR A 43 5.84 24.68 0.87
N TYR A 44 4.66 24.32 1.38
CA TYR A 44 4.05 23.00 1.20
C TYR A 44 3.09 22.89 0.01
N LYS A 45 3.09 23.87 -0.92
CA LYS A 45 2.29 23.80 -2.13
C LYS A 45 3.03 23.05 -3.24
N SER A 46 2.99 21.72 -3.19
CA SER A 46 3.69 20.82 -4.12
C SER A 46 2.96 20.54 -5.44
N PHE A 47 1.75 21.07 -5.63
CA PHE A 47 0.93 20.84 -6.83
C PHE A 47 1.66 21.09 -8.17
N VAL A 48 2.60 22.02 -8.18
CA VAL A 48 3.36 22.41 -9.40
C VAL A 48 4.67 21.63 -9.57
N GLU A 49 5.08 20.86 -8.58
CA GLU A 49 6.35 20.13 -8.61
C GLU A 49 6.46 19.14 -9.78
N PRO A 50 5.39 18.41 -10.19
CA PRO A 50 5.44 17.55 -11.36
C PRO A 50 5.90 18.22 -12.66
N TYR A 51 5.72 19.53 -12.75
CA TYR A 51 6.06 20.32 -13.94
C TYR A 51 7.41 21.06 -13.82
N THR A 52 7.92 21.24 -12.61
CA THR A 52 9.10 22.06 -12.33
C THR A 52 10.28 21.28 -11.77
N ARG A 53 10.05 20.04 -11.32
CA ARG A 53 11.06 19.15 -10.74
C ARG A 53 11.07 17.79 -11.43
N SER A 54 12.14 17.06 -11.22
CA SER A 54 12.26 15.66 -11.69
C SER A 54 12.03 14.65 -10.57
N ASP A 55 11.84 15.12 -9.33
CA ASP A 55 11.66 14.33 -8.12
C ASP A 55 10.80 15.09 -7.10
N MET A 56 10.34 14.37 -6.08
CA MET A 56 9.57 14.93 -4.96
C MET A 56 10.48 15.79 -4.06
N SER A 57 10.02 17.00 -3.70
CA SER A 57 10.75 17.84 -2.75
C SER A 57 10.80 17.20 -1.35
N PRO A 58 11.78 17.59 -0.51
CA PRO A 58 11.80 17.14 0.89
C PRO A 58 10.50 17.46 1.64
N GLU A 59 9.94 18.64 1.42
CA GLU A 59 8.71 19.12 2.06
C GLU A 59 7.47 18.31 1.61
N ASP A 60 7.36 18.01 0.30
CA ASP A 60 6.28 17.16 -0.21
C ASP A 60 6.42 15.71 0.26
N ARG A 61 7.66 15.23 0.37
CA ARG A 61 7.95 13.90 0.90
C ARG A 61 7.57 13.80 2.39
N GLU A 62 7.89 14.80 3.19
CA GLU A 62 7.52 14.85 4.59
C GLU A 62 6.00 14.88 4.77
N ALA A 63 5.31 15.79 4.07
CA ALA A 63 3.86 15.89 4.13
C ALA A 63 3.17 14.60 3.65
N THR A 64 3.67 14.01 2.57
CA THR A 64 3.16 12.74 2.03
C THR A 64 3.34 11.61 3.04
N ARG A 65 4.51 11.50 3.68
CA ARG A 65 4.80 10.49 4.68
C ARG A 65 3.86 10.59 5.88
N LEU A 66 3.67 11.79 6.41
CA LEU A 66 2.80 12.03 7.56
C LEU A 66 1.36 11.53 7.29
N TYR A 67 0.80 11.88 6.14
CA TYR A 67 -0.57 11.48 5.85
C TYR A 67 -0.69 9.98 5.51
N LEU A 68 0.30 9.39 4.80
CA LEU A 68 0.30 7.95 4.48
C LEU A 68 0.50 7.10 5.73
N ASP A 69 1.39 7.53 6.65
CA ASP A 69 1.60 6.84 7.93
C ASP A 69 0.33 6.88 8.78
N ALA A 70 -0.36 8.03 8.84
CA ALA A 70 -1.63 8.14 9.57
C ALA A 70 -2.73 7.24 8.97
N ALA A 71 -2.86 7.22 7.65
CA ALA A 71 -3.81 6.35 6.95
C ALA A 71 -3.50 4.86 7.17
N TRP A 72 -2.20 4.50 7.12
CA TRP A 72 -1.75 3.13 7.36
C TRP A 72 -2.02 2.69 8.81
N GLN A 73 -1.77 3.55 9.79
CA GLN A 73 -2.08 3.27 11.20
C GLN A 73 -3.59 3.07 11.42
N ALA A 74 -4.43 3.91 10.83
CA ALA A 74 -5.88 3.75 10.92
C ALA A 74 -6.33 2.41 10.32
N TYR A 75 -5.82 2.06 9.15
CA TYR A 75 -6.11 0.78 8.50
C TYR A 75 -5.66 -0.43 9.34
N GLN A 76 -4.49 -0.37 9.96
CA GLN A 76 -4.00 -1.41 10.88
C GLN A 76 -4.91 -1.55 12.11
N ALA A 77 -5.36 -0.43 12.67
CA ALA A 77 -6.27 -0.43 13.82
C ALA A 77 -7.63 -1.06 13.48
N ASP A 78 -8.16 -0.78 12.30
CA ASP A 78 -9.41 -1.37 11.82
C ASP A 78 -9.28 -2.90 11.65
N ILE A 79 -8.17 -3.37 11.05
CA ILE A 79 -7.89 -4.82 10.95
C ILE A 79 -7.76 -5.45 12.34
N ALA A 80 -7.02 -4.82 13.25
CA ALA A 80 -6.81 -5.35 14.60
C ALA A 80 -8.12 -5.42 15.40
N SER A 81 -9.02 -4.46 15.19
CA SER A 81 -10.35 -4.46 15.79
C SER A 81 -11.25 -5.56 15.24
N ALA A 82 -11.30 -5.70 13.93
CA ALA A 82 -12.15 -6.67 13.25
C ALA A 82 -11.60 -8.11 13.37
N ARG A 83 -10.26 -8.27 13.33
CA ARG A 83 -9.57 -9.56 13.33
C ARG A 83 -8.32 -9.52 14.21
N PRO A 84 -8.45 -9.75 15.52
CA PRO A 84 -7.34 -9.61 16.46
C PRO A 84 -6.12 -10.51 16.16
N GLN A 85 -6.33 -11.68 15.57
CA GLN A 85 -5.22 -12.56 15.15
C GLN A 85 -4.47 -11.94 13.97
N ALA A 86 -5.17 -11.52 12.93
CA ALA A 86 -4.57 -10.84 11.77
C ALA A 86 -3.85 -9.56 12.17
N GLY A 87 -4.43 -8.77 13.07
CA GLY A 87 -3.79 -7.55 13.60
C GLY A 87 -2.44 -7.82 14.25
N ARG A 88 -2.32 -8.89 15.02
CA ARG A 88 -1.03 -9.29 15.63
C ARG A 88 0.02 -9.76 14.62
N GLN A 89 -0.41 -10.32 13.50
CA GLN A 89 0.46 -10.85 12.45
C GLN A 89 0.76 -9.83 11.34
N LEU A 90 0.05 -8.71 11.30
CA LEU A 90 0.05 -7.77 10.18
C LEU A 90 1.45 -7.25 9.83
N ALA A 91 2.21 -6.80 10.82
CA ALA A 91 3.56 -6.28 10.61
C ALA A 91 4.49 -7.35 10.00
N ARG A 92 4.40 -8.57 10.53
CA ARG A 92 5.16 -9.71 10.04
C ARG A 92 4.73 -10.12 8.64
N TYR A 93 3.42 -10.15 8.39
CA TYR A 93 2.84 -10.50 7.09
C TYR A 93 3.32 -9.58 5.97
N VAL A 94 3.45 -8.27 6.26
CA VAL A 94 3.95 -7.28 5.30
C VAL A 94 5.48 -7.38 5.14
N ALA A 95 6.22 -7.53 6.24
CA ALA A 95 7.69 -7.50 6.23
C ALA A 95 8.32 -8.80 5.71
N GLU A 96 7.72 -9.94 6.02
CA GLU A 96 8.25 -11.29 5.74
C GLU A 96 7.38 -12.06 4.73
N ALA A 97 6.70 -11.35 3.81
CA ALA A 97 5.80 -11.97 2.84
C ALA A 97 6.46 -13.07 1.99
N PRO A 98 7.70 -12.92 1.47
CA PRO A 98 8.36 -13.97 0.70
C PRO A 98 8.62 -15.24 1.52
N GLU A 99 9.05 -15.08 2.78
CA GLU A 99 9.36 -16.18 3.69
C GLU A 99 8.09 -16.92 4.11
N LEU A 100 7.02 -16.17 4.40
CA LEU A 100 5.72 -16.73 4.75
C LEU A 100 5.09 -17.48 3.57
N LEU A 101 5.24 -16.96 2.36
CA LEU A 101 4.78 -17.62 1.14
C LEU A 101 5.56 -18.92 0.88
N ALA A 102 6.87 -18.91 1.07
CA ALA A 102 7.69 -20.11 0.95
C ALA A 102 7.30 -21.16 1.99
N ALA A 103 7.05 -20.76 3.23
CA ALA A 103 6.58 -21.66 4.30
C ALA A 103 5.19 -22.25 4.01
N ALA A 104 4.34 -21.53 3.28
CA ALA A 104 3.05 -22.00 2.79
C ALA A 104 3.14 -22.84 1.49
N GLY A 105 4.34 -23.18 1.04
CA GLY A 105 4.55 -23.95 -0.19
C GLY A 105 4.19 -23.21 -1.48
N GLY A 106 4.17 -21.87 -1.45
CA GLY A 106 3.75 -21.02 -2.57
C GLY A 106 2.23 -20.76 -2.62
N ASP A 107 1.47 -21.28 -1.66
CA ASP A 107 0.02 -21.11 -1.57
C ASP A 107 -0.32 -19.80 -0.83
N THR A 108 -0.81 -18.81 -1.59
CA THR A 108 -1.17 -17.49 -1.05
C THR A 108 -2.42 -17.52 -0.18
N ALA A 109 -3.37 -18.42 -0.46
CA ALA A 109 -4.57 -18.59 0.33
C ALA A 109 -4.24 -19.23 1.68
N GLN A 110 -3.38 -20.24 1.70
CA GLN A 110 -2.89 -20.89 2.92
C GLN A 110 -2.07 -19.91 3.78
N MET A 111 -1.25 -19.07 3.16
CA MET A 111 -0.52 -18.01 3.86
C MET A 111 -1.48 -17.04 4.57
N ALA A 112 -2.53 -16.56 3.88
CA ALA A 112 -3.52 -15.65 4.44
C ALA A 112 -4.35 -16.30 5.57
N LEU A 113 -4.70 -17.59 5.42
CA LEU A 113 -5.41 -18.38 6.43
C LEU A 113 -4.56 -18.53 7.69
N SER A 114 -3.30 -18.91 7.55
CA SER A 114 -2.37 -19.09 8.67
C SER A 114 -2.12 -17.80 9.46
N ALA A 115 -2.17 -16.66 8.78
CA ALA A 115 -2.04 -15.34 9.40
C ALA A 115 -3.36 -14.80 10.01
N GLY A 116 -4.49 -15.50 9.79
CA GLY A 116 -5.79 -15.13 10.36
C GLY A 116 -6.54 -14.02 9.62
N PHE A 117 -6.14 -13.70 8.37
CA PHE A 117 -6.82 -12.72 7.53
C PHE A 117 -8.14 -13.26 6.96
N VAL A 118 -8.24 -14.56 6.81
CA VAL A 118 -9.43 -15.25 6.33
C VAL A 118 -9.82 -16.36 7.31
N SER A 119 -11.10 -16.76 7.28
CA SER A 119 -11.65 -17.77 8.19
C SER A 119 -11.48 -19.19 7.65
N ALA A 120 -11.57 -19.35 6.33
CA ALA A 120 -11.34 -20.62 5.64
C ALA A 120 -10.99 -20.38 4.16
N GLY A 121 -10.28 -21.35 3.54
CA GLY A 121 -10.18 -21.47 2.09
C GLY A 121 -11.41 -22.18 1.54
N LEU A 122 -11.89 -21.77 0.37
CA LEU A 122 -12.88 -22.55 -0.37
C LEU A 122 -12.20 -23.79 -0.94
N ALA A 123 -12.82 -24.97 -0.79
CA ALA A 123 -12.33 -26.17 -1.44
C ALA A 123 -12.41 -26.00 -2.97
N ALA A 124 -11.39 -26.45 -3.70
CA ALA A 124 -11.42 -26.48 -5.15
C ALA A 124 -12.62 -27.34 -5.59
N GLY A 125 -13.63 -26.71 -6.20
CA GLY A 125 -14.84 -27.39 -6.66
C GLY A 125 -16.14 -27.01 -5.94
N ALA A 126 -16.14 -26.07 -4.98
CA ALA A 126 -17.33 -25.54 -4.33
C ALA A 126 -17.87 -24.30 -5.11
N CYS A 127 -18.17 -24.46 -6.39
CA CYS A 127 -18.97 -23.53 -7.19
C CYS A 127 -20.25 -24.23 -7.66
#